data_72047e2d498a769e9f7486b4958783c2
#
_entry.id   72047e2d498a769e9f7486b4958783c2
#
_cell.length_a   1.000
_cell.length_b   1.000
_cell.length_c   1.000
_cell.angle_alpha   90.00
_cell.angle_beta   90.00
_cell.angle_gamma   90.00
#
_symmetry.space_group_name_H-M   'P 1'
#
loop_
_entity.id
_entity.type
_entity.pdbx_description
1 polymer ?
#
loop_
_entity_poly.entity_id
_entity_poly.type
_entity_poly.pdbx_seq_one_letter_code
_entity_poly.pdbx_strand_id
1 'polypeptide(L)'
;MLLEFRTRNYKSFAEEMVFSMTPAPKQKGLDYSVLTQKAGGKDYKGLCSAVIYGPNASGKTNVIGAMDTFKSIVLRGNINNADVVSLNVAASSLELVPNCNGNAAPTEFGIRFADNGLLVDYSIIIDLGTFLDKDYPRKILEEQLTVNGKQVFLRNESLEVQLPSVIKDYVNKSIKKKTAKMLELAKDGLTDTELFLNNGFKSIYAQKLTAAILDWFANRFIVICHAEDMRIVRKFADPKANIKYVEKTLTDAARAFGITANALGYKPNSDKEGEDVMLVSIFGNKLLPAEVFESYGTIRFINEFPLVILALLSGGTLVMDEFDASIHPMALMNIINIFHNDEVNRNGAQLIFNTHNPIFLDATLLRRDEIKFVERDETTGNSIHYALSDFKTADGIRKGEDYMNNYFVSRYGAIRDVDFSPILESLIPGNEVAQDA
;
A
#
# COMPACT_ATOMS: atom_id res chain seq x y z
N MET A 1 -12.70 2.00 -3.08
CA MET A 1 -12.23 0.80 -3.81
C MET A 1 -11.10 1.22 -4.73
N LEU A 2 -9.89 0.69 -4.53
CA LEU A 2 -8.73 0.87 -5.42
C LEU A 2 -8.95 0.07 -6.71
N LEU A 3 -8.67 0.67 -7.85
CA LEU A 3 -8.74 0.03 -9.17
C LEU A 3 -7.36 -0.16 -9.80
N GLU A 4 -6.47 0.84 -9.61
CA GLU A 4 -5.15 0.83 -10.22
C GLU A 4 -4.21 1.77 -9.49
N PHE A 5 -2.96 1.37 -9.36
CA PHE A 5 -1.85 2.22 -8.95
C PHE A 5 -0.73 2.12 -9.99
N ARG A 6 -0.09 3.24 -10.33
CA ARG A 6 1.00 3.30 -11.31
C ARG A 6 2.18 4.06 -10.73
N THR A 7 3.37 3.61 -11.07
CA THR A 7 4.61 4.37 -10.83
C THR A 7 5.63 4.09 -11.92
N ARG A 8 6.51 5.05 -12.15
CA ARG A 8 7.63 4.94 -13.08
C ARG A 8 8.85 5.63 -12.51
N ASN A 9 10.03 5.15 -12.84
CA ASN A 9 11.30 5.68 -12.37
C ASN A 9 11.35 5.84 -10.83
N TYR A 10 10.91 4.82 -10.11
CA TYR A 10 10.90 4.81 -8.64
C TYR A 10 11.66 3.61 -8.11
N LYS A 11 12.71 3.85 -7.32
CA LYS A 11 13.58 2.82 -6.70
C LYS A 11 14.01 1.76 -7.71
N SER A 12 13.55 0.52 -7.59
CA SER A 12 13.93 -0.56 -8.52
C SER A 12 13.13 -0.59 -9.82
N PHE A 13 12.07 0.18 -9.97
CA PHE A 13 11.25 0.27 -11.17
C PHE A 13 11.71 1.40 -12.07
N ALA A 14 12.38 1.09 -13.19
CA ALA A 14 12.76 2.08 -14.21
C ALA A 14 11.58 2.42 -15.13
N GLU A 15 10.92 1.39 -15.61
CA GLU A 15 9.75 1.51 -16.49
C GLU A 15 8.45 1.62 -15.69
N GLU A 16 7.36 1.89 -16.40
CA GLU A 16 6.04 1.97 -15.78
C GLU A 16 5.64 0.63 -15.17
N MET A 17 5.34 0.65 -13.88
CA MET A 17 4.71 -0.43 -13.14
C MET A 17 3.25 -0.10 -12.92
N VAL A 18 2.36 -0.97 -13.41
CA VAL A 18 0.91 -0.85 -13.24
C VAL A 18 0.42 -1.96 -12.32
N PHE A 19 0.00 -1.60 -11.12
CA PHE A 19 -0.62 -2.51 -10.17
C PHE A 19 -2.14 -2.43 -10.31
N SER A 20 -2.71 -3.39 -11.05
CA SER A 20 -4.15 -3.43 -11.30
C SER A 20 -4.89 -4.26 -10.25
N MET A 21 -5.92 -3.67 -9.66
CA MET A 21 -6.96 -4.33 -8.87
C MET A 21 -8.24 -4.57 -9.69
N THR A 22 -8.22 -4.29 -10.98
CA THR A 22 -9.35 -4.57 -11.87
C THR A 22 -9.28 -6.03 -12.32
N PRO A 23 -10.39 -6.79 -12.25
CA PRO A 23 -10.43 -8.17 -12.69
C PRO A 23 -10.02 -8.31 -14.15
N ALA A 24 -9.12 -9.26 -14.44
CA ALA A 24 -8.66 -9.52 -15.80
C ALA A 24 -9.82 -10.05 -16.68
N PRO A 25 -9.87 -9.64 -17.95
CA PRO A 25 -10.91 -10.10 -18.88
C PRO A 25 -10.92 -11.63 -19.00
N LYS A 26 -12.11 -12.22 -19.06
CA LYS A 26 -12.31 -13.67 -19.27
C LYS A 26 -11.86 -14.60 -18.13
N GLN A 27 -11.42 -14.07 -16.99
CA GLN A 27 -11.22 -14.89 -15.79
C GLN A 27 -12.59 -15.31 -15.23
N LYS A 28 -12.76 -16.60 -14.98
CA LYS A 28 -14.01 -17.20 -14.44
C LYS A 28 -13.72 -17.89 -13.12
N GLY A 29 -14.72 -17.94 -12.25
CA GLY A 29 -14.68 -18.58 -10.94
C GLY A 29 -14.17 -17.64 -9.85
N LEU A 30 -14.42 -18.03 -8.61
CA LEU A 30 -14.21 -17.22 -7.41
C LEU A 30 -14.89 -15.83 -7.58
N ASP A 31 -16.16 -15.83 -8.03
CA ASP A 31 -16.88 -14.57 -8.34
C ASP A 31 -17.07 -13.72 -7.08
N TYR A 32 -17.00 -14.32 -5.90
CA TYR A 32 -16.98 -13.66 -4.60
C TYR A 32 -15.69 -12.84 -4.32
N SER A 33 -14.61 -13.07 -5.10
CA SER A 33 -13.40 -12.24 -5.05
C SER A 33 -13.53 -10.92 -5.81
N VAL A 34 -14.71 -10.63 -6.38
CA VAL A 34 -14.90 -9.44 -7.22
C VAL A 34 -15.95 -8.52 -6.63
N LEU A 35 -15.49 -7.36 -6.21
CA LEU A 35 -16.32 -6.26 -5.73
C LEU A 35 -16.93 -5.48 -6.90
N THR A 36 -18.07 -4.86 -6.66
CA THR A 36 -18.68 -3.92 -7.61
C THR A 36 -19.04 -2.62 -6.91
N GLN A 37 -18.60 -1.50 -7.47
CA GLN A 37 -18.89 -0.17 -6.96
C GLN A 37 -19.37 0.76 -8.06
N LYS A 38 -20.46 1.50 -7.81
CA LYS A 38 -20.99 2.50 -8.74
C LYS A 38 -20.23 3.82 -8.64
N ALA A 39 -19.78 4.33 -9.78
CA ALA A 39 -19.19 5.66 -9.89
C ALA A 39 -19.52 6.28 -11.25
N GLY A 40 -19.87 7.57 -11.29
CA GLY A 40 -20.21 8.27 -12.53
C GLY A 40 -21.33 7.63 -13.34
N GLY A 41 -22.24 6.89 -12.70
CA GLY A 41 -23.34 6.18 -13.35
C GLY A 41 -22.96 4.84 -14.00
N LYS A 42 -21.75 4.34 -13.77
CA LYS A 42 -21.25 3.05 -14.26
C LYS A 42 -20.84 2.15 -13.10
N ASP A 43 -20.88 0.85 -13.34
CA ASP A 43 -20.37 -0.16 -12.40
C ASP A 43 -18.90 -0.44 -12.68
N TYR A 44 -18.07 -0.31 -11.66
CA TYR A 44 -16.65 -0.65 -11.69
C TYR A 44 -16.42 -1.89 -10.84
N LYS A 45 -15.60 -2.79 -11.36
CA LYS A 45 -15.24 -4.03 -10.69
C LYS A 45 -13.82 -3.94 -10.15
N GLY A 46 -13.62 -4.41 -8.93
CA GLY A 46 -12.32 -4.50 -8.28
C GLY A 46 -12.13 -5.87 -7.62
N LEU A 47 -10.89 -6.33 -7.49
CA LEU A 47 -10.54 -7.53 -6.75
C LEU A 47 -10.62 -7.28 -5.25
N CYS A 48 -11.05 -8.29 -4.48
CA CYS A 48 -11.06 -8.24 -3.01
C CYS A 48 -9.65 -8.33 -2.43
N SER A 49 -8.74 -9.04 -3.10
CA SER A 49 -7.38 -9.20 -2.62
C SER A 49 -6.36 -9.18 -3.76
N ALA A 50 -5.09 -8.94 -3.39
CA ALA A 50 -3.94 -9.20 -4.25
C ALA A 50 -2.74 -9.60 -3.39
N VAL A 51 -2.05 -10.66 -3.82
CA VAL A 51 -0.87 -11.20 -3.15
C VAL A 51 0.34 -11.05 -4.06
N ILE A 52 1.43 -10.46 -3.54
CA ILE A 52 2.64 -10.17 -4.31
C ILE A 52 3.73 -11.17 -3.93
N TYR A 53 4.20 -11.92 -4.93
CA TYR A 53 5.29 -12.89 -4.83
C TYR A 53 6.55 -12.40 -5.52
N GLY A 54 7.69 -12.94 -5.11
CA GLY A 54 8.98 -12.72 -5.74
C GLY A 54 10.14 -13.03 -4.79
N PRO A 55 11.35 -13.20 -5.29
CA PRO A 55 12.53 -13.46 -4.46
C PRO A 55 12.88 -12.25 -3.58
N ASN A 56 13.79 -12.45 -2.65
CA ASN A 56 14.36 -11.35 -1.87
C ASN A 56 15.02 -10.33 -2.79
N ALA A 57 14.89 -9.05 -2.46
CA ALA A 57 15.41 -7.92 -3.24
C ALA A 57 14.82 -7.78 -4.65
N SER A 58 13.71 -8.44 -4.98
CA SER A 58 13.04 -8.28 -6.28
C SER A 58 12.33 -6.94 -6.45
N GLY A 59 11.97 -6.26 -5.35
CA GLY A 59 11.24 -5.00 -5.38
C GLY A 59 9.78 -5.08 -4.88
N LYS A 60 9.35 -6.19 -4.24
CA LYS A 60 8.00 -6.29 -3.65
C LYS A 60 7.68 -5.15 -2.70
N THR A 61 8.56 -4.88 -1.75
CA THR A 61 8.45 -3.75 -0.82
C THR A 61 8.42 -2.40 -1.54
N ASN A 62 9.09 -2.28 -2.70
CA ASN A 62 9.08 -1.03 -3.47
C ASN A 62 7.71 -0.74 -4.11
N VAL A 63 6.89 -1.77 -4.41
CA VAL A 63 5.50 -1.59 -4.85
C VAL A 63 4.69 -0.93 -3.74
N ILE A 64 4.78 -1.47 -2.53
CA ILE A 64 4.05 -0.96 -1.35
C ILE A 64 4.61 0.40 -0.93
N GLY A 65 5.95 0.55 -0.94
CA GLY A 65 6.62 1.82 -0.65
C GLY A 65 6.26 2.94 -1.62
N ALA A 66 6.03 2.63 -2.90
CA ALA A 66 5.53 3.62 -3.87
C ALA A 66 4.12 4.10 -3.51
N MET A 67 3.24 3.19 -3.08
CA MET A 67 1.89 3.51 -2.62
C MET A 67 1.92 4.39 -1.37
N ASP A 68 2.78 4.07 -0.40
CA ASP A 68 2.95 4.84 0.84
C ASP A 68 3.53 6.24 0.57
N THR A 69 4.57 6.31 -0.27
CA THR A 69 5.19 7.57 -0.67
C THR A 69 4.17 8.48 -1.36
N PHE A 70 3.41 7.96 -2.32
CA PHE A 70 2.39 8.75 -3.02
C PHE A 70 1.27 9.21 -2.08
N LYS A 71 0.76 8.32 -1.21
CA LYS A 71 -0.18 8.69 -0.15
C LYS A 71 0.34 9.82 0.72
N SER A 72 1.60 9.71 1.14
CA SER A 72 2.25 10.72 1.99
C SER A 72 2.36 12.07 1.29
N ILE A 73 2.74 12.11 0.01
CA ILE A 73 2.78 13.33 -0.81
C ILE A 73 1.41 13.99 -0.85
N VAL A 74 0.37 13.21 -1.17
CA VAL A 74 -1.00 13.73 -1.32
C VAL A 74 -1.53 14.29 0.01
N LEU A 75 -1.31 13.59 1.12
CA LEU A 75 -1.78 14.06 2.43
C LEU A 75 -1.01 15.28 2.94
N ARG A 76 0.30 15.37 2.69
CA ARG A 76 1.11 16.54 3.02
C ARG A 76 0.81 17.74 2.12
N GLY A 77 0.43 17.49 0.88
CA GLY A 77 0.22 18.51 -0.13
C GLY A 77 1.51 19.10 -0.71
N ASN A 78 2.66 18.42 -0.52
CA ASN A 78 3.95 18.83 -1.08
C ASN A 78 4.94 17.67 -1.14
N ILE A 79 6.04 17.87 -1.88
CA ILE A 79 7.13 16.90 -2.07
C ILE A 79 8.39 17.24 -1.25
N ASN A 80 8.30 18.18 -0.30
CA ASN A 80 9.44 18.53 0.54
C ASN A 80 9.74 17.44 1.56
N ASN A 81 11.03 17.19 1.81
CA ASN A 81 11.43 16.52 3.03
C ASN A 81 11.25 17.51 4.18
N ALA A 82 10.23 17.32 4.98
CA ALA A 82 10.09 18.15 6.17
C ALA A 82 11.12 17.71 7.21
N ASP A 83 11.89 18.64 7.74
CA ASP A 83 12.69 18.49 8.97
C ASP A 83 11.78 18.36 10.21
N VAL A 84 10.61 17.78 10.05
CA VAL A 84 9.67 17.56 11.15
C VAL A 84 10.19 16.39 11.95
N VAL A 85 10.61 16.67 13.16
CA VAL A 85 10.83 15.68 14.21
C VAL A 85 9.48 15.00 14.48
N SER A 86 9.14 14.00 13.67
CA SER A 86 7.99 13.14 13.91
C SER A 86 8.41 12.02 14.84
N LEU A 87 7.53 11.65 15.78
CA LEU A 87 7.69 10.48 16.63
C LEU A 87 7.77 9.17 15.80
N ASN A 88 7.33 9.21 14.55
CA ASN A 88 7.45 8.13 13.58
C ASN A 88 8.47 8.52 12.51
N VAL A 89 9.64 7.90 12.52
CA VAL A 89 10.73 8.17 11.56
C VAL A 89 10.28 7.91 10.12
N ALA A 90 9.43 6.90 9.88
CA ALA A 90 8.86 6.60 8.56
C ALA A 90 7.94 7.72 8.05
N ALA A 91 7.30 8.49 8.95
CA ALA A 91 6.46 9.62 8.58
C ALA A 91 7.24 10.94 8.39
N SER A 92 8.53 10.99 8.80
CA SER A 92 9.35 12.21 8.76
C SER A 92 10.04 12.45 7.43
N SER A 93 10.34 11.41 6.66
CA SER A 93 11.01 11.53 5.36
C SER A 93 10.17 10.92 4.24
N LEU A 94 10.09 11.63 3.10
CA LEU A 94 9.55 11.06 1.87
C LEU A 94 10.64 10.22 1.20
N GLU A 95 10.34 8.94 0.99
CA GLU A 95 11.25 8.05 0.24
C GLU A 95 11.18 8.29 -1.28
N LEU A 96 11.37 9.55 -1.69
CA LEU A 96 11.42 9.95 -3.08
C LEU A 96 12.82 9.67 -3.64
N VAL A 97 13.00 8.47 -4.18
CA VAL A 97 14.25 7.98 -4.73
C VAL A 97 14.02 7.52 -6.18
N PRO A 98 14.61 8.20 -7.19
CA PRO A 98 14.52 7.76 -8.56
C PRO A 98 15.28 6.44 -8.78
N ASN A 99 15.06 5.79 -9.92
CA ASN A 99 15.76 4.55 -10.24
C ASN A 99 17.28 4.78 -10.35
N CYS A 100 18.07 3.88 -9.77
CA CYS A 100 19.53 4.00 -9.72
C CYS A 100 20.23 3.64 -11.05
N ASN A 101 19.57 2.87 -11.91
CA ASN A 101 20.13 2.38 -13.17
C ASN A 101 19.70 3.21 -14.38
N GLY A 102 18.81 4.20 -14.17
CA GLY A 102 18.26 5.04 -15.23
C GLY A 102 19.05 6.32 -15.48
N ASN A 103 18.90 6.88 -16.67
CA ASN A 103 19.23 8.28 -16.92
C ASN A 103 18.28 9.17 -16.11
N ALA A 104 18.66 10.44 -15.91
CA ALA A 104 17.76 11.40 -15.29
C ALA A 104 16.41 11.43 -16.04
N ALA A 105 15.38 10.95 -15.39
CA ALA A 105 14.03 10.87 -15.92
C ALA A 105 13.04 11.26 -14.80
N PRO A 106 11.88 11.83 -15.15
CA PRO A 106 10.87 12.12 -14.14
C PRO A 106 10.36 10.87 -13.45
N THR A 107 10.07 11.00 -12.16
CA THR A 107 9.35 9.98 -11.37
C THR A 107 7.86 10.24 -11.46
N GLU A 108 7.09 9.20 -11.76
CA GLU A 108 5.65 9.29 -11.96
C GLU A 108 4.91 8.48 -10.90
N PHE A 109 3.82 9.02 -10.39
CA PHE A 109 2.84 8.33 -9.55
C PHE A 109 1.44 8.60 -10.05
N GLY A 110 0.60 7.57 -10.04
CA GLY A 110 -0.81 7.71 -10.39
C GLY A 110 -1.68 6.68 -9.67
N ILE A 111 -2.91 7.06 -9.38
CA ILE A 111 -3.88 6.19 -8.73
C ILE A 111 -5.27 6.39 -9.31
N ARG A 112 -5.98 5.29 -9.48
CA ARG A 112 -7.39 5.29 -9.86
C ARG A 112 -8.20 4.55 -8.81
N PHE A 113 -9.22 5.20 -8.28
CA PHE A 113 -10.11 4.61 -7.30
C PHE A 113 -11.55 5.07 -7.49
N ALA A 114 -12.49 4.24 -7.02
CA ALA A 114 -13.90 4.56 -6.94
C ALA A 114 -14.30 4.77 -5.48
N ASP A 115 -14.96 5.89 -5.18
CA ASP A 115 -15.45 6.19 -3.84
C ASP A 115 -16.64 7.14 -3.87
N ASN A 116 -17.68 6.87 -3.08
CA ASN A 116 -18.86 7.73 -2.92
C ASN A 116 -19.47 8.22 -4.25
N GLY A 117 -19.52 7.36 -5.27
CA GLY A 117 -20.06 7.70 -6.59
C GLY A 117 -19.12 8.45 -7.52
N LEU A 118 -17.89 8.71 -7.08
CA LEU A 118 -16.82 9.31 -7.88
C LEU A 118 -15.83 8.23 -8.34
N LEU A 119 -15.45 8.29 -9.62
CA LEU A 119 -14.25 7.66 -10.13
C LEU A 119 -13.17 8.73 -10.21
N VAL A 120 -12.16 8.62 -9.39
CA VAL A 120 -11.04 9.55 -9.34
C VAL A 120 -9.83 8.92 -10.03
N ASP A 121 -9.17 9.66 -10.91
CA ASP A 121 -7.85 9.34 -11.46
C ASP A 121 -6.96 10.55 -11.20
N TYR A 122 -5.93 10.36 -10.37
CA TYR A 122 -5.04 11.42 -9.93
C TYR A 122 -3.59 11.00 -10.15
N SER A 123 -2.81 11.87 -10.77
CA SER A 123 -1.41 11.60 -11.07
C SER A 123 -0.52 12.81 -10.89
N ILE A 124 0.74 12.56 -10.60
CA ILE A 124 1.82 13.54 -10.50
C ILE A 124 3.08 13.05 -11.22
N ILE A 125 3.81 13.98 -11.82
CA ILE A 125 5.12 13.76 -12.42
C ILE A 125 6.08 14.71 -11.71
N ILE A 126 7.18 14.16 -11.20
CA ILE A 126 8.15 14.88 -10.36
C ILE A 126 9.54 14.75 -10.98
N ASP A 127 10.24 15.87 -11.09
CA ASP A 127 11.67 15.88 -11.36
C ASP A 127 12.44 15.80 -10.03
N LEU A 128 13.20 14.74 -9.87
CA LEU A 128 14.05 14.47 -8.71
C LEU A 128 15.54 14.56 -8.99
N GLY A 129 15.92 14.93 -10.24
CA GLY A 129 17.29 14.87 -10.69
C GLY A 129 17.82 13.45 -10.89
N THR A 130 19.10 13.25 -10.63
CA THR A 130 19.74 11.94 -10.71
C THR A 130 19.71 11.22 -9.37
N PHE A 131 19.95 9.91 -9.41
CA PHE A 131 20.03 9.07 -8.20
C PHE A 131 21.06 9.62 -7.20
N LEU A 132 20.65 9.75 -5.95
CA LEU A 132 21.44 10.26 -4.81
C LEU A 132 21.90 11.73 -4.91
N ASP A 133 21.42 12.52 -5.85
CA ASP A 133 21.64 13.96 -5.85
C ASP A 133 20.73 14.64 -4.81
N LYS A 134 21.28 14.82 -3.60
CA LYS A 134 20.53 15.36 -2.46
C LYS A 134 20.26 16.87 -2.57
N ASP A 135 21.08 17.57 -3.33
CA ASP A 135 21.03 19.02 -3.47
C ASP A 135 20.15 19.45 -4.66
N TYR A 136 19.70 18.50 -5.47
CA TYR A 136 18.85 18.77 -6.62
C TYR A 136 17.47 19.31 -6.16
N PRO A 137 17.02 20.47 -6.67
CA PRO A 137 15.75 21.04 -6.30
C PRO A 137 14.61 20.19 -6.89
N ARG A 138 13.83 19.57 -6.03
CA ARG A 138 12.65 18.80 -6.42
C ARG A 138 11.59 19.71 -7.04
N LYS A 139 10.98 19.24 -8.14
CA LYS A 139 9.96 20.02 -8.85
C LYS A 139 8.83 19.13 -9.33
N ILE A 140 7.58 19.56 -9.14
CA ILE A 140 6.41 18.96 -9.76
C ILE A 140 6.33 19.47 -11.19
N LEU A 141 6.50 18.56 -12.16
CA LEU A 141 6.39 18.86 -13.59
C LEU A 141 4.97 18.83 -14.08
N GLU A 142 4.17 17.86 -13.57
CA GLU A 142 2.78 17.72 -13.94
C GLU A 142 1.96 17.26 -12.73
N GLU A 143 0.74 17.75 -12.64
CA GLU A 143 -0.28 17.30 -11.70
C GLU A 143 -1.63 17.29 -12.41
N GLN A 144 -2.30 16.15 -12.44
CA GLN A 144 -3.56 15.96 -13.16
C GLN A 144 -4.63 15.33 -12.26
N LEU A 145 -5.83 15.87 -12.33
CA LEU A 145 -7.01 15.27 -11.73
C LEU A 145 -8.11 15.08 -12.79
N THR A 146 -8.58 13.84 -12.87
CA THR A 146 -9.73 13.44 -13.67
C THR A 146 -10.80 12.84 -12.77
N VAL A 147 -12.07 13.24 -12.94
CA VAL A 147 -13.20 12.71 -12.18
C VAL A 147 -14.27 12.23 -13.13
N ASN A 148 -14.72 10.99 -12.96
CA ASN A 148 -15.72 10.34 -13.84
C ASN A 148 -15.37 10.46 -15.34
N GLY A 149 -14.06 10.32 -15.65
CA GLY A 149 -13.54 10.40 -17.02
C GLY A 149 -13.52 11.82 -17.62
N LYS A 150 -13.69 12.86 -16.80
CA LYS A 150 -13.59 14.27 -17.22
C LYS A 150 -12.42 14.94 -16.49
N GLN A 151 -11.52 15.57 -17.26
CA GLN A 151 -10.44 16.37 -16.70
C GLN A 151 -11.01 17.51 -15.85
N VAL A 152 -10.50 17.65 -14.64
CA VAL A 152 -10.86 18.69 -13.67
C VAL A 152 -9.79 19.76 -13.63
N PHE A 153 -8.54 19.36 -13.56
CA PHE A 153 -7.42 20.26 -13.78
C PHE A 153 -6.21 19.52 -14.36
N LEU A 154 -5.36 20.27 -15.02
CA LEU A 154 -4.03 19.90 -15.45
C LEU A 154 -3.09 21.06 -15.12
N ARG A 155 -2.04 20.77 -14.38
CA ARG A 155 -0.91 21.65 -14.12
C ARG A 155 0.33 21.05 -14.78
N ASN A 156 0.95 21.83 -15.62
CA ASN A 156 2.26 21.58 -16.21
C ASN A 156 2.98 22.94 -16.37
N GLU A 157 3.51 23.29 -17.52
CA GLU A 157 3.98 24.65 -17.82
C GLU A 157 2.83 25.68 -17.74
N SER A 158 1.60 25.23 -17.92
CA SER A 158 0.39 25.99 -17.74
C SER A 158 -0.49 25.41 -16.64
N LEU A 159 -1.50 26.16 -16.20
CA LEU A 159 -2.53 25.66 -15.29
C LEU A 159 -3.88 25.79 -15.96
N GLU A 160 -4.51 24.64 -16.21
CA GLU A 160 -5.86 24.56 -16.75
C GLU A 160 -6.82 24.00 -15.70
N VAL A 161 -7.93 24.68 -15.46
CA VAL A 161 -8.97 24.22 -14.57
C VAL A 161 -10.28 24.13 -15.33
N GLN A 162 -10.90 22.97 -15.26
CA GLN A 162 -12.22 22.70 -15.80
C GLN A 162 -13.17 22.34 -14.66
N LEU A 163 -14.42 22.78 -14.74
CA LEU A 163 -15.46 22.47 -13.76
C LEU A 163 -16.60 21.71 -14.46
N PRO A 164 -16.36 20.45 -14.84
CA PRO A 164 -17.36 19.67 -15.56
C PRO A 164 -18.60 19.42 -14.70
N SER A 165 -19.74 19.19 -15.35
CA SER A 165 -21.03 18.98 -14.67
C SER A 165 -21.02 17.82 -13.68
N VAL A 166 -20.12 16.84 -13.86
CA VAL A 166 -19.96 15.67 -12.97
C VAL A 166 -19.50 16.05 -11.56
N ILE A 167 -18.90 17.23 -11.37
CA ILE A 167 -18.44 17.72 -10.06
C ILE A 167 -19.24 18.95 -9.57
N LYS A 168 -20.36 19.30 -10.21
CA LYS A 168 -21.14 20.53 -9.91
C LYS A 168 -21.49 20.69 -8.42
N ASP A 169 -21.80 19.59 -7.73
CA ASP A 169 -22.22 19.59 -6.32
C ASP A 169 -21.05 19.75 -5.35
N TYR A 170 -19.83 19.64 -5.86
CA TYR A 170 -18.58 19.78 -5.12
C TYR A 170 -17.91 21.15 -5.29
N VAL A 171 -18.32 21.92 -6.32
CA VAL A 171 -17.76 23.24 -6.62
C VAL A 171 -18.19 24.25 -5.57
N ASN A 172 -17.28 25.15 -5.19
CA ASN A 172 -17.55 26.20 -4.21
C ASN A 172 -18.65 27.15 -4.69
N LYS A 173 -19.65 27.42 -3.87
CA LYS A 173 -20.80 28.28 -4.20
C LYS A 173 -20.43 29.71 -4.59
N SER A 174 -19.27 30.20 -4.15
CA SER A 174 -18.73 31.51 -4.50
C SER A 174 -18.30 31.64 -5.97
N ILE A 175 -18.09 30.52 -6.66
CA ILE A 175 -17.65 30.52 -8.05
C ILE A 175 -18.88 30.65 -8.96
N LYS A 176 -19.28 31.88 -9.23
CA LYS A 176 -20.38 32.16 -10.17
C LYS A 176 -19.91 32.26 -11.62
N LYS A 177 -18.66 32.61 -11.88
CA LYS A 177 -18.00 32.65 -13.20
C LYS A 177 -16.53 32.28 -13.06
N LYS A 178 -16.01 31.46 -13.99
CA LYS A 178 -14.56 31.31 -14.17
C LYS A 178 -13.99 32.67 -14.59
N THR A 179 -13.13 33.25 -13.79
CA THR A 179 -12.44 34.48 -14.18
C THR A 179 -10.95 34.17 -14.37
N ALA A 180 -10.32 34.74 -15.40
CA ALA A 180 -8.87 34.68 -15.63
C ALA A 180 -8.10 35.07 -14.35
N LYS A 181 -8.62 36.06 -13.62
CA LYS A 181 -8.06 36.53 -12.36
C LYS A 181 -7.99 35.45 -11.26
N MET A 182 -8.95 34.52 -11.21
CA MET A 182 -8.89 33.39 -10.25
C MET A 182 -7.77 32.41 -10.61
N LEU A 183 -7.51 32.21 -11.89
CA LEU A 183 -6.47 31.36 -12.38
C LEU A 183 -5.08 31.98 -12.12
N GLU A 184 -4.93 33.28 -12.33
CA GLU A 184 -3.72 34.02 -11.97
C GLU A 184 -3.43 33.92 -10.46
N LEU A 185 -4.43 34.18 -9.62
CA LEU A 185 -4.30 34.06 -8.17
C LEU A 185 -3.88 32.65 -7.73
N ALA A 186 -4.40 31.62 -8.40
CA ALA A 186 -4.06 30.25 -8.14
C ALA A 186 -2.62 29.91 -8.55
N LYS A 187 -2.12 30.53 -9.61
CA LYS A 187 -0.73 30.38 -10.07
C LYS A 187 0.25 31.11 -9.18
N ASP A 188 -0.05 32.34 -8.81
CA ASP A 188 0.86 33.20 -8.02
C ASP A 188 1.11 32.62 -6.61
N GLY A 189 0.17 31.86 -6.08
CA GLY A 189 0.28 31.22 -4.76
C GLY A 189 0.87 29.82 -4.77
N LEU A 190 1.30 29.28 -5.93
CA LEU A 190 1.71 27.89 -6.07
C LEU A 190 3.23 27.77 -6.29
N THR A 191 3.89 27.07 -5.39
CA THR A 191 5.32 26.76 -5.51
C THR A 191 5.57 25.51 -6.37
N ASP A 192 6.81 25.32 -6.80
CA ASP A 192 7.21 24.15 -7.59
C ASP A 192 7.08 22.82 -6.83
N THR A 193 7.03 22.88 -5.50
CA THR A 193 6.98 21.68 -4.63
C THR A 193 5.62 21.40 -4.01
N GLU A 194 4.65 22.30 -4.14
CA GLU A 194 3.30 22.14 -3.57
C GLU A 194 2.29 21.59 -4.57
N LEU A 195 1.39 20.71 -4.10
CA LEU A 195 0.29 20.20 -4.90
C LEU A 195 -0.80 21.26 -5.07
N PHE A 196 -1.25 21.44 -6.31
CA PHE A 196 -2.38 22.31 -6.62
C PHE A 196 -3.68 21.80 -5.99
N LEU A 197 -3.87 20.49 -5.91
CA LEU A 197 -5.02 19.86 -5.25
C LEU A 197 -5.24 20.41 -3.84
N ASN A 198 -4.18 20.48 -3.02
CA ASN A 198 -4.25 20.83 -1.60
C ASN A 198 -4.34 22.34 -1.38
N ASN A 199 -3.65 23.11 -2.18
CA ASN A 199 -3.49 24.56 -2.00
C ASN A 199 -4.50 25.35 -2.84
N GLY A 200 -4.23 25.56 -4.12
CA GLY A 200 -5.06 26.41 -4.97
C GLY A 200 -6.45 25.82 -5.28
N PHE A 201 -6.52 24.55 -5.69
CA PHE A 201 -7.78 23.92 -6.08
C PHE A 201 -8.76 23.80 -4.92
N LYS A 202 -8.30 23.37 -3.77
CA LYS A 202 -9.10 23.26 -2.54
C LYS A 202 -9.73 24.59 -2.17
N SER A 203 -8.91 25.64 -2.09
CA SER A 203 -9.33 26.94 -1.55
C SER A 203 -10.23 27.69 -2.54
N ILE A 204 -9.85 27.69 -3.81
CA ILE A 204 -10.48 28.52 -4.83
C ILE A 204 -11.68 27.80 -5.49
N TYR A 205 -11.55 26.53 -5.86
CA TYR A 205 -12.48 25.88 -6.75
C TYR A 205 -13.43 24.87 -6.10
N ALA A 206 -12.91 23.87 -5.37
CA ALA A 206 -13.73 22.73 -4.94
C ALA A 206 -13.25 22.12 -3.61
N GLN A 207 -13.49 22.82 -2.51
CA GLN A 207 -13.11 22.36 -1.16
C GLN A 207 -13.70 20.97 -0.84
N LYS A 208 -14.96 20.73 -1.19
CA LYS A 208 -15.62 19.44 -0.90
C LYS A 208 -15.04 18.28 -1.69
N LEU A 209 -14.66 18.50 -2.94
CA LEU A 209 -14.05 17.45 -3.78
C LEU A 209 -12.67 17.09 -3.21
N THR A 210 -11.85 18.09 -2.95
CA THR A 210 -10.54 17.86 -2.33
C THR A 210 -10.67 17.15 -0.99
N ALA A 211 -11.63 17.56 -0.13
CA ALA A 211 -11.87 16.91 1.15
C ALA A 211 -12.24 15.43 0.98
N ALA A 212 -13.09 15.09 0.00
CA ALA A 212 -13.45 13.70 -0.27
C ALA A 212 -12.26 12.87 -0.77
N ILE A 213 -11.42 13.44 -1.64
CA ILE A 213 -10.20 12.77 -2.13
C ILE A 213 -9.22 12.54 -0.96
N LEU A 214 -8.93 13.59 -0.17
CA LEU A 214 -8.01 13.48 0.96
C LEU A 214 -8.54 12.53 2.05
N ASP A 215 -9.85 12.49 2.28
CA ASP A 215 -10.48 11.54 3.21
C ASP A 215 -10.26 10.09 2.77
N TRP A 216 -10.39 9.80 1.47
CA TRP A 216 -10.08 8.48 0.94
C TRP A 216 -8.61 8.09 1.20
N PHE A 217 -7.66 8.97 0.89
CA PHE A 217 -6.23 8.73 1.17
C PHE A 217 -5.94 8.55 2.66
N ALA A 218 -6.58 9.33 3.52
CA ALA A 218 -6.33 9.30 4.97
C ALA A 218 -6.96 8.07 5.65
N ASN A 219 -8.22 7.74 5.31
CA ASN A 219 -9.04 6.84 6.09
C ASN A 219 -9.39 5.52 5.40
N ARG A 220 -9.25 5.43 4.05
CA ARG A 220 -9.62 4.26 3.27
C ARG A 220 -8.47 3.64 2.48
N PHE A 221 -7.37 4.33 2.29
CA PHE A 221 -6.15 3.80 1.70
C PHE A 221 -5.11 3.62 2.80
N ILE A 222 -5.19 2.48 3.50
CA ILE A 222 -4.37 2.15 4.66
C ILE A 222 -3.14 1.42 4.16
N VAL A 223 -1.99 2.08 4.16
CA VAL A 223 -0.71 1.51 3.69
C VAL A 223 0.25 1.42 4.86
N ILE A 224 0.82 0.24 5.06
CA ILE A 224 1.84 -0.07 6.07
C ILE A 224 3.03 -0.69 5.35
N CYS A 225 4.05 0.12 5.09
CA CYS A 225 5.27 -0.31 4.37
C CYS A 225 6.28 -1.00 5.30
N HIS A 226 6.41 -0.51 6.54
CA HIS A 226 7.32 -1.06 7.54
C HIS A 226 6.53 -1.41 8.79
N ALA A 227 5.99 -2.62 8.83
CA ALA A 227 5.16 -3.07 9.96
C ALA A 227 5.94 -3.13 11.28
N GLU A 228 7.26 -3.34 11.22
CA GLU A 228 8.15 -3.35 12.39
C GLU A 228 8.26 -1.97 13.06
N ASP A 229 8.09 -0.89 12.28
CA ASP A 229 8.12 0.48 12.77
C ASP A 229 6.76 0.95 13.29
N MET A 230 5.72 0.12 13.20
CA MET A 230 4.38 0.45 13.65
C MET A 230 4.32 0.51 15.17
N ARG A 231 4.45 1.74 15.72
CA ARG A 231 4.25 1.99 17.14
C ARG A 231 2.79 2.36 17.38
N ILE A 232 2.12 1.57 18.22
CA ILE A 232 0.76 1.90 18.63
C ILE A 232 0.83 2.96 19.72
N VAL A 233 0.63 4.21 19.31
CA VAL A 233 0.43 5.32 20.25
C VAL A 233 -1.03 5.34 20.66
N ARG A 234 -1.35 4.94 21.88
CA ARG A 234 -2.70 5.00 22.43
C ARG A 234 -2.76 6.02 23.55
N LYS A 235 -3.57 7.06 23.36
CA LYS A 235 -3.88 8.01 24.43
C LYS A 235 -4.90 7.39 25.37
N PHE A 236 -4.59 7.38 26.66
CA PHE A 236 -5.56 7.02 27.67
C PHE A 236 -6.53 8.20 27.87
N ALA A 237 -7.84 7.92 27.79
CA ALA A 237 -8.86 8.94 28.02
C ALA A 237 -8.84 9.45 29.47
N ASP A 238 -8.44 8.58 30.42
CA ASP A 238 -8.18 8.93 31.82
C ASP A 238 -6.66 8.87 32.07
N PRO A 239 -5.98 9.99 32.36
CA PRO A 239 -4.55 10.03 32.68
C PRO A 239 -4.16 9.20 33.92
N LYS A 240 -5.15 8.83 34.76
CA LYS A 240 -4.94 7.99 35.95
C LYS A 240 -5.15 6.51 35.67
N ALA A 241 -5.62 6.14 34.48
CA ALA A 241 -5.83 4.74 34.12
C ALA A 241 -4.47 4.05 33.93
N ASN A 242 -4.20 3.07 34.77
CA ASN A 242 -2.97 2.28 34.70
C ASN A 242 -2.99 1.20 33.61
N ILE A 243 -4.19 0.86 33.08
CA ILE A 243 -4.37 -0.18 32.06
C ILE A 243 -5.55 0.21 31.17
N LYS A 244 -5.37 0.04 29.86
CA LYS A 244 -6.45 0.06 28.86
C LYS A 244 -6.63 -1.34 28.32
N TYR A 245 -7.76 -1.99 28.64
CA TYR A 245 -8.06 -3.30 28.08
C TYR A 245 -8.19 -3.24 26.56
N VAL A 246 -7.66 -4.26 25.91
CA VAL A 246 -7.91 -4.51 24.48
C VAL A 246 -9.36 -4.88 24.28
N GLU A 247 -9.99 -4.39 23.23
CA GLU A 247 -11.39 -4.69 22.94
C GLU A 247 -11.66 -6.20 22.93
N LYS A 248 -12.86 -6.57 23.41
CA LYS A 248 -13.25 -7.99 23.54
C LYS A 248 -13.11 -8.75 22.24
N THR A 249 -13.54 -8.16 21.11
CA THR A 249 -13.44 -8.78 19.78
C THR A 249 -12.00 -9.15 19.43
N LEU A 250 -11.04 -8.27 19.73
CA LEU A 250 -9.62 -8.53 19.49
C LEU A 250 -9.08 -9.59 20.46
N THR A 251 -9.53 -9.57 21.71
CA THR A 251 -9.17 -10.61 22.70
C THR A 251 -9.72 -11.98 22.30
N ASP A 252 -10.94 -12.05 21.78
CA ASP A 252 -11.55 -13.30 21.31
C ASP A 252 -10.85 -13.82 20.03
N ALA A 253 -10.48 -12.93 19.10
CA ALA A 253 -9.68 -13.29 17.94
C ALA A 253 -8.29 -13.80 18.35
N ALA A 254 -7.64 -13.14 19.30
CA ALA A 254 -6.34 -13.53 19.83
C ALA A 254 -6.40 -14.90 20.54
N ARG A 255 -7.50 -15.22 21.22
CA ARG A 255 -7.72 -16.57 21.79
C ARG A 255 -7.86 -17.64 20.72
N ALA A 256 -8.52 -17.35 19.60
CA ALA A 256 -8.59 -18.26 18.46
C ALA A 256 -7.17 -18.52 17.88
N PHE A 257 -6.24 -17.60 18.11
CA PHE A 257 -4.82 -17.71 17.76
C PHE A 257 -3.98 -18.51 18.78
N GLY A 258 -4.56 -18.91 19.91
CA GLY A 258 -3.87 -19.71 20.94
C GLY A 258 -3.37 -18.92 22.14
N ILE A 259 -3.80 -17.68 22.34
CA ILE A 259 -3.49 -16.92 23.56
C ILE A 259 -4.14 -17.57 24.78
N THR A 260 -3.34 -17.80 25.81
CA THR A 260 -3.77 -18.40 27.08
C THR A 260 -4.07 -17.38 28.17
N ALA A 261 -3.71 -16.11 27.99
CA ALA A 261 -4.02 -15.05 28.94
C ALA A 261 -5.53 -14.83 29.09
N ASN A 262 -5.98 -14.45 30.28
CA ASN A 262 -7.38 -14.16 30.56
C ASN A 262 -7.88 -12.93 29.78
N ALA A 263 -6.99 -11.93 29.63
CA ALA A 263 -7.22 -10.73 28.86
C ALA A 263 -5.90 -10.11 28.43
N LEU A 264 -5.97 -9.17 27.50
CA LEU A 264 -4.86 -8.34 27.05
C LEU A 264 -5.17 -6.88 27.36
N GLY A 265 -4.13 -6.11 27.57
CA GLY A 265 -4.25 -4.68 27.83
C GLY A 265 -3.00 -3.92 27.41
N TYR A 266 -3.12 -2.60 27.34
CA TYR A 266 -2.00 -1.69 27.15
C TYR A 266 -1.74 -0.96 28.46
N LYS A 267 -0.49 -0.90 28.87
CA LYS A 267 0.01 -0.17 30.03
C LYS A 267 0.99 0.90 29.58
N PRO A 268 0.97 2.13 30.18
CA PRO A 268 2.04 3.11 29.95
C PRO A 268 3.40 2.52 30.29
N ASN A 269 4.39 2.73 29.44
CA ASN A 269 5.76 2.33 29.72
C ASN A 269 6.39 3.39 30.64
N SER A 270 6.55 3.04 31.92
CA SER A 270 7.06 3.96 32.95
C SER A 270 8.55 4.29 32.78
N ASP A 271 9.28 3.52 31.98
CA ASP A 271 10.74 3.62 31.86
C ASP A 271 11.21 4.54 30.72
N LYS A 272 10.27 5.08 29.94
CA LYS A 272 10.55 6.03 28.84
C LYS A 272 9.67 7.25 28.97
N GLU A 273 10.30 8.43 28.96
CA GLU A 273 9.57 9.71 28.78
C GLU A 273 8.95 9.72 27.37
N GLY A 274 7.66 9.51 27.30
CA GLY A 274 6.89 9.48 26.04
C GLY A 274 5.55 8.76 26.19
N GLU A 275 4.74 8.84 25.14
CA GLU A 275 3.42 8.17 25.04
C GLU A 275 3.53 6.68 24.70
N ASP A 276 4.69 6.05 24.93
CA ASP A 276 4.90 4.63 24.62
C ASP A 276 4.06 3.76 25.55
N VAL A 277 3.33 2.82 24.96
CA VAL A 277 2.53 1.83 25.67
C VAL A 277 3.10 0.43 25.45
N MET A 278 3.04 -0.39 26.48
CA MET A 278 3.46 -1.79 26.46
C MET A 278 2.22 -2.67 26.44
N LEU A 279 2.19 -3.66 25.55
CA LEU A 279 1.18 -4.72 25.59
C LEU A 279 1.46 -5.63 26.77
N VAL A 280 0.42 -5.93 27.55
CA VAL A 280 0.50 -6.81 28.71
C VAL A 280 -0.54 -7.93 28.65
N SER A 281 -0.11 -9.12 29.05
CA SER A 281 -0.98 -10.27 29.27
C SER A 281 -1.44 -10.26 30.72
N ILE A 282 -2.74 -10.42 30.93
CA ILE A 282 -3.41 -10.28 32.23
C ILE A 282 -3.84 -11.66 32.73
N PHE A 283 -3.31 -12.07 33.89
CA PHE A 283 -3.61 -13.33 34.56
C PHE A 283 -4.18 -13.05 35.95
N GLY A 284 -5.49 -12.98 36.07
CA GLY A 284 -6.15 -12.53 37.30
C GLY A 284 -5.71 -11.11 37.67
N ASN A 285 -4.97 -10.95 38.79
CA ASN A 285 -4.45 -9.66 39.25
C ASN A 285 -3.00 -9.39 38.84
N LYS A 286 -2.37 -10.29 38.04
CA LYS A 286 -0.99 -10.15 37.60
C LYS A 286 -0.93 -9.62 36.18
N LEU A 287 -0.02 -8.67 35.96
CA LEU A 287 0.29 -8.09 34.66
C LEU A 287 1.70 -8.51 34.27
N LEU A 288 1.82 -9.07 33.10
CA LEU A 288 3.09 -9.51 32.56
C LEU A 288 3.30 -8.92 31.15
N PRO A 289 4.49 -8.45 30.81
CA PRO A 289 4.77 -8.02 29.45
C PRO A 289 4.39 -9.12 28.47
N ALA A 290 3.64 -8.79 27.43
CA ALA A 290 3.22 -9.78 26.44
C ALA A 290 4.42 -10.43 25.74
N GLU A 291 5.50 -9.68 25.54
CA GLU A 291 6.76 -10.17 24.96
C GLU A 291 7.40 -11.34 25.73
N VAL A 292 7.08 -11.48 27.02
CA VAL A 292 7.60 -12.56 27.87
C VAL A 292 6.76 -13.84 27.77
N PHE A 293 5.45 -13.68 27.47
CA PHE A 293 4.49 -14.79 27.55
C PHE A 293 3.93 -15.21 26.20
N GLU A 294 3.78 -14.25 25.29
CA GLU A 294 3.15 -14.48 24.00
C GLU A 294 4.22 -14.67 22.91
N SER A 295 3.90 -15.42 21.88
CA SER A 295 4.76 -15.51 20.71
C SER A 295 4.84 -14.18 19.96
N TYR A 296 5.94 -13.94 19.27
CA TYR A 296 6.09 -12.75 18.41
C TYR A 296 4.95 -12.65 17.39
N GLY A 297 4.55 -13.76 16.78
CA GLY A 297 3.42 -13.80 15.83
C GLY A 297 2.09 -13.43 16.47
N THR A 298 1.89 -13.79 17.73
CA THR A 298 0.69 -13.40 18.48
C THR A 298 0.64 -11.90 18.73
N ILE A 299 1.76 -11.31 19.15
CA ILE A 299 1.88 -9.87 19.40
C ILE A 299 1.65 -9.10 18.09
N ARG A 300 2.26 -9.55 17.01
CA ARG A 300 2.10 -8.96 15.70
C ARG A 300 0.64 -9.02 15.23
N PHE A 301 -0.01 -10.16 15.34
CA PHE A 301 -1.44 -10.30 15.04
C PHE A 301 -2.31 -9.30 15.81
N ILE A 302 -2.07 -9.15 17.11
CA ILE A 302 -2.84 -8.20 17.96
C ILE A 302 -2.64 -6.76 17.49
N ASN A 303 -1.47 -6.43 17.01
CA ASN A 303 -1.16 -5.08 16.54
C ASN A 303 -1.73 -4.81 15.13
N GLU A 304 -1.73 -5.81 14.24
CA GLU A 304 -2.12 -5.67 12.84
C GLU A 304 -3.62 -5.96 12.59
N PHE A 305 -4.23 -6.88 13.34
CA PHE A 305 -5.63 -7.25 13.14
C PHE A 305 -6.63 -6.10 13.30
N PRO A 306 -6.42 -5.08 14.16
CA PRO A 306 -7.23 -3.86 14.17
C PRO A 306 -7.29 -3.14 12.82
N LEU A 307 -6.24 -3.21 12.00
CA LEU A 307 -6.21 -2.62 10.66
C LEU A 307 -7.13 -3.38 9.70
N VAL A 308 -7.19 -4.71 9.83
CA VAL A 308 -8.13 -5.55 9.09
C VAL A 308 -9.57 -5.15 9.44
N ILE A 309 -9.87 -5.00 10.74
CA ILE A 309 -11.19 -4.55 11.19
C ILE A 309 -11.50 -3.15 10.64
N LEU A 310 -10.54 -2.22 10.71
CA LEU A 310 -10.72 -0.86 10.20
C LEU A 310 -11.01 -0.86 8.70
N ALA A 311 -10.28 -1.65 7.92
CA ALA A 311 -10.51 -1.79 6.48
C ALA A 311 -11.91 -2.31 6.18
N LEU A 312 -12.35 -3.38 6.86
CA LEU A 312 -13.67 -3.97 6.68
C LEU A 312 -14.80 -3.00 7.05
N LEU A 313 -14.64 -2.24 8.13
CA LEU A 313 -15.64 -1.26 8.56
C LEU A 313 -15.71 -0.03 7.66
N SER A 314 -14.56 0.44 7.16
CA SER A 314 -14.50 1.62 6.28
C SER A 314 -14.75 1.31 4.80
N GLY A 315 -14.69 0.04 4.38
CA GLY A 315 -14.63 -0.34 2.97
C GLY A 315 -13.33 0.14 2.31
N GLY A 316 -12.24 0.17 3.09
CA GLY A 316 -10.93 0.65 2.66
C GLY A 316 -10.08 -0.41 1.97
N THR A 317 -8.97 0.02 1.40
CA THR A 317 -7.92 -0.84 0.87
C THR A 317 -6.78 -0.89 1.88
N LEU A 318 -6.55 -2.08 2.46
CA LEU A 318 -5.43 -2.35 3.36
C LEU A 318 -4.26 -2.90 2.55
N VAL A 319 -3.13 -2.22 2.62
CA VAL A 319 -1.88 -2.61 1.94
C VAL A 319 -0.82 -2.82 3.00
N MET A 320 -0.24 -4.03 3.07
CA MET A 320 0.72 -4.39 4.10
C MET A 320 1.95 -5.08 3.54
N ASP A 321 3.12 -4.64 3.97
CA ASP A 321 4.38 -5.32 3.69
C ASP A 321 4.58 -6.48 4.68
N GLU A 322 4.97 -7.65 4.17
CA GLU A 322 5.27 -8.86 4.95
C GLU A 322 4.18 -9.23 5.97
N PHE A 323 2.91 -9.14 5.57
CA PHE A 323 1.77 -9.38 6.47
C PHE A 323 1.77 -10.79 7.09
N ASP A 324 2.37 -11.76 6.41
CA ASP A 324 2.48 -13.15 6.87
C ASP A 324 3.68 -13.41 7.79
N ALA A 325 4.58 -12.43 7.99
CA ALA A 325 5.74 -12.64 8.84
C ALA A 325 5.30 -12.97 10.27
N SER A 326 5.69 -14.18 10.71
CA SER A 326 5.37 -14.74 12.03
C SER A 326 3.89 -15.03 12.32
N ILE A 327 2.95 -14.76 11.39
CA ILE A 327 1.54 -15.14 11.51
C ILE A 327 1.36 -16.55 10.95
N HIS A 328 0.62 -17.40 11.67
CA HIS A 328 0.37 -18.77 11.20
C HIS A 328 -0.42 -18.73 9.87
N PRO A 329 0.02 -19.49 8.83
CA PRO A 329 -0.59 -19.43 7.50
C PRO A 329 -2.11 -19.63 7.48
N MET A 330 -2.64 -20.54 8.31
CA MET A 330 -4.10 -20.76 8.41
C MET A 330 -4.88 -19.53 8.85
N ALA A 331 -4.27 -18.69 9.67
CA ALA A 331 -4.91 -17.45 10.10
C ALA A 331 -4.95 -16.43 8.98
N LEU A 332 -3.87 -16.30 8.21
CA LEU A 332 -3.85 -15.41 7.05
C LEU A 332 -4.82 -15.91 5.96
N MET A 333 -4.91 -17.23 5.72
CA MET A 333 -5.94 -17.80 4.83
C MET A 333 -7.36 -17.44 5.29
N ASN A 334 -7.62 -17.48 6.60
CA ASN A 334 -8.91 -17.04 7.13
C ASN A 334 -9.15 -15.54 6.92
N ILE A 335 -8.12 -14.71 7.07
CA ILE A 335 -8.24 -13.26 6.80
C ILE A 335 -8.55 -13.04 5.32
N ILE A 336 -7.85 -13.68 4.39
CA ILE A 336 -8.16 -13.62 2.95
C ILE A 336 -9.63 -14.01 2.70
N ASN A 337 -10.07 -15.12 3.28
CA ASN A 337 -11.46 -15.58 3.16
C ASN A 337 -12.48 -14.58 3.72
N ILE A 338 -12.13 -13.82 4.77
CA ILE A 338 -12.99 -12.75 5.30
C ILE A 338 -13.18 -11.64 4.26
N PHE A 339 -12.13 -11.23 3.55
CA PHE A 339 -12.25 -10.25 2.47
C PHE A 339 -13.04 -10.77 1.28
N HIS A 340 -13.02 -12.08 1.03
CA HIS A 340 -13.81 -12.76 0.00
C HIS A 340 -15.26 -13.06 0.40
N ASN A 341 -15.63 -12.86 1.66
CA ASN A 341 -16.96 -13.19 2.15
C ASN A 341 -17.90 -11.99 2.13
N ASP A 342 -18.85 -11.97 1.20
CA ASP A 342 -19.84 -10.90 1.02
C ASP A 342 -20.69 -10.62 2.27
N GLU A 343 -20.91 -11.62 3.12
CA GLU A 343 -21.70 -11.47 4.36
C GLU A 343 -20.91 -10.67 5.42
N VAL A 344 -19.59 -10.73 5.39
CA VAL A 344 -18.68 -10.04 6.32
C VAL A 344 -18.15 -8.76 5.69
N ASN A 345 -17.61 -8.82 4.47
CA ASN A 345 -17.04 -7.70 3.73
C ASN A 345 -18.12 -6.87 3.01
N ARG A 346 -19.12 -6.43 3.75
CA ARG A 346 -20.29 -5.70 3.20
C ARG A 346 -19.95 -4.34 2.61
N ASN A 347 -18.87 -3.73 3.07
CA ASN A 347 -18.45 -2.40 2.62
C ASN A 347 -17.44 -2.44 1.46
N GLY A 348 -17.08 -3.64 0.98
CA GLY A 348 -16.20 -3.80 -0.17
C GLY A 348 -14.75 -3.43 0.12
N ALA A 349 -14.21 -3.86 1.27
CA ALA A 349 -12.81 -3.70 1.62
C ALA A 349 -11.90 -4.55 0.73
N GLN A 350 -10.65 -4.12 0.56
CA GLN A 350 -9.63 -4.81 -0.24
C GLN A 350 -8.38 -5.06 0.61
N LEU A 351 -7.70 -6.19 0.35
CA LEU A 351 -6.44 -6.57 1.00
C LEU A 351 -5.34 -6.75 -0.06
N ILE A 352 -4.23 -6.04 0.11
CA ILE A 352 -3.02 -6.18 -0.70
C ILE A 352 -1.87 -6.47 0.24
N PHE A 353 -1.11 -7.51 -0.02
CA PHE A 353 0.08 -7.81 0.76
C PHE A 353 1.12 -8.57 -0.06
N ASN A 354 2.38 -8.49 0.35
CA ASN A 354 3.41 -9.37 -0.16
C ASN A 354 3.70 -10.52 0.81
N THR A 355 4.23 -11.60 0.29
CA THR A 355 4.57 -12.79 1.05
C THR A 355 5.71 -13.56 0.39
N HIS A 356 6.44 -14.33 1.21
CA HIS A 356 7.34 -15.37 0.75
C HIS A 356 6.73 -16.77 0.86
N ASN A 357 5.54 -16.90 1.46
CA ASN A 357 4.92 -18.19 1.72
C ASN A 357 4.11 -18.67 0.50
N PRO A 358 4.53 -19.73 -0.18
CA PRO A 358 3.85 -20.20 -1.39
C PRO A 358 2.51 -20.90 -1.14
N ILE A 359 2.14 -21.13 0.13
CA ILE A 359 0.89 -21.83 0.49
C ILE A 359 -0.38 -21.12 0.00
N PHE A 360 -0.31 -19.80 -0.22
CA PHE A 360 -1.44 -19.03 -0.75
C PHE A 360 -1.54 -19.09 -2.28
N LEU A 361 -0.59 -19.75 -2.98
CA LEU A 361 -0.68 -20.07 -4.39
C LEU A 361 -1.63 -21.25 -4.62
N ASP A 362 -2.89 -21.03 -4.29
CA ASP A 362 -3.96 -22.02 -4.36
C ASP A 362 -5.11 -21.50 -5.23
N ALA A 363 -5.44 -22.25 -6.27
CA ALA A 363 -6.51 -21.92 -7.22
C ALA A 363 -7.91 -21.91 -6.60
N THR A 364 -8.07 -22.50 -5.41
CA THR A 364 -9.32 -22.48 -4.64
C THR A 364 -9.43 -21.26 -3.72
N LEU A 365 -8.30 -20.62 -3.40
CA LEU A 365 -8.21 -19.45 -2.54
C LEU A 365 -8.15 -18.14 -3.35
N LEU A 366 -7.32 -18.11 -4.39
CA LEU A 366 -7.04 -16.91 -5.16
C LEU A 366 -7.31 -17.09 -6.66
N ARG A 367 -7.82 -16.05 -7.29
CA ARG A 367 -7.90 -15.92 -8.74
C ARG A 367 -6.51 -15.65 -9.31
N ARG A 368 -6.31 -15.99 -10.58
CA ARG A 368 -5.04 -15.71 -11.26
C ARG A 368 -4.70 -14.21 -11.31
N ASP A 369 -5.70 -13.35 -11.39
CA ASP A 369 -5.54 -11.90 -11.41
C ASP A 369 -5.30 -11.30 -10.01
N GLU A 370 -5.52 -12.05 -8.93
CA GLU A 370 -5.13 -11.70 -7.56
C GLU A 370 -3.67 -12.03 -7.25
N ILE A 371 -3.04 -12.96 -8.01
CA ILE A 371 -1.65 -13.36 -7.83
C ILE A 371 -0.75 -12.48 -8.68
N LYS A 372 0.12 -11.72 -8.04
CA LYS A 372 1.07 -10.79 -8.65
C LYS A 372 2.50 -11.25 -8.41
N PHE A 373 3.36 -11.00 -9.38
CA PHE A 373 4.76 -11.33 -9.30
C PHE A 373 5.63 -10.07 -9.48
N VAL A 374 6.73 -10.05 -8.76
CA VAL A 374 7.80 -9.06 -8.94
C VAL A 374 9.11 -9.83 -9.04
N GLU A 375 9.80 -9.64 -10.13
CA GLU A 375 11.14 -10.19 -10.32
C GLU A 375 12.12 -9.09 -10.72
N ARG A 376 13.40 -9.38 -10.59
CA ARG A 376 14.47 -8.47 -10.99
C ARG A 376 15.12 -8.98 -12.24
N ASP A 377 15.13 -8.18 -13.29
CA ASP A 377 15.86 -8.46 -14.52
C ASP A 377 17.35 -8.50 -14.20
N GLU A 378 18.01 -9.61 -14.52
CA GLU A 378 19.42 -9.83 -14.19
C GLU A 378 20.38 -8.93 -14.98
N THR A 379 19.97 -8.49 -16.15
CA THR A 379 20.80 -7.67 -17.05
C THR A 379 20.75 -6.21 -16.64
N THR A 380 19.57 -5.69 -16.41
CA THR A 380 19.35 -4.26 -16.09
C THR A 380 19.32 -3.98 -14.59
N GLY A 381 19.09 -5.00 -13.77
CA GLY A 381 18.88 -4.85 -12.33
C GLY A 381 17.55 -4.16 -11.97
N ASN A 382 16.65 -3.96 -12.94
CA ASN A 382 15.35 -3.33 -12.72
C ASN A 382 14.29 -4.34 -12.35
N SER A 383 13.30 -3.90 -11.58
CA SER A 383 12.15 -4.73 -11.23
C SER A 383 11.10 -4.73 -12.34
N ILE A 384 10.51 -5.90 -12.56
CA ILE A 384 9.39 -6.13 -13.47
C ILE A 384 8.22 -6.66 -12.67
N HIS A 385 7.03 -6.13 -12.92
CA HIS A 385 5.78 -6.54 -12.28
C HIS A 385 4.82 -7.13 -13.31
N TYR A 386 4.20 -8.26 -12.99
CA TYR A 386 3.17 -8.92 -13.80
C TYR A 386 2.23 -9.75 -12.95
N ALA A 387 1.11 -10.19 -13.53
CA ALA A 387 0.13 -11.03 -12.85
C ALA A 387 0.13 -12.47 -13.43
N LEU A 388 -0.29 -13.46 -12.64
CA LEU A 388 -0.47 -14.81 -13.15
C LEU A 388 -1.50 -14.89 -14.29
N SER A 389 -2.43 -13.92 -14.33
CA SER A 389 -3.41 -13.78 -15.43
C SER A 389 -2.82 -13.33 -16.76
N ASP A 390 -1.62 -12.78 -16.78
CA ASP A 390 -0.97 -12.27 -18.00
C ASP A 390 -0.43 -13.42 -18.85
N PHE A 391 -0.17 -14.57 -18.24
CA PHE A 391 0.20 -15.78 -18.96
C PHE A 391 -0.99 -16.36 -19.73
N LYS A 392 -0.76 -16.68 -21.00
CA LYS A 392 -1.78 -17.28 -21.89
C LYS A 392 -1.78 -18.81 -21.78
N THR A 393 -2.88 -19.41 -22.22
CA THR A 393 -2.98 -20.88 -22.31
C THR A 393 -1.93 -21.46 -23.27
N ALA A 394 -1.46 -20.67 -24.24
CA ALA A 394 -0.36 -21.04 -25.13
C ALA A 394 0.98 -21.19 -24.38
N ASP A 395 1.16 -20.49 -23.27
CA ASP A 395 2.34 -20.58 -22.40
C ASP A 395 2.26 -21.85 -21.48
N GLY A 396 1.25 -22.70 -21.70
CA GLY A 396 1.04 -23.95 -20.97
C GLY A 396 0.38 -23.79 -19.61
N ILE A 397 -0.04 -22.58 -19.24
CA ILE A 397 -0.62 -22.27 -17.92
C ILE A 397 -2.14 -22.30 -18.00
N ARG A 398 -2.76 -23.24 -17.27
CA ARG A 398 -4.20 -23.44 -17.26
C ARG A 398 -4.83 -23.04 -15.92
N LYS A 399 -6.13 -22.78 -15.95
CA LYS A 399 -6.91 -22.56 -14.73
C LYS A 399 -6.99 -23.86 -13.92
N GLY A 400 -6.82 -23.77 -12.61
CA GLY A 400 -6.94 -24.89 -11.68
C GLY A 400 -5.73 -25.82 -11.65
N GLU A 401 -4.58 -25.39 -12.21
CA GLU A 401 -3.31 -26.08 -12.01
C GLU A 401 -2.83 -25.90 -10.56
N ASP A 402 -1.89 -26.71 -10.17
CA ASP A 402 -1.14 -26.57 -8.91
C ASP A 402 -0.20 -25.36 -9.04
N TYR A 403 -0.68 -24.18 -8.63
CA TYR A 403 0.09 -22.94 -8.74
C TYR A 403 1.34 -22.97 -7.88
N MET A 404 1.26 -23.59 -6.69
CA MET A 404 2.39 -23.69 -5.78
C MET A 404 3.52 -24.53 -6.38
N ASN A 405 3.21 -25.71 -6.89
CA ASN A 405 4.20 -26.58 -7.50
C ASN A 405 4.80 -25.95 -8.78
N ASN A 406 3.96 -25.33 -9.62
CA ASN A 406 4.42 -24.61 -10.81
C ASN A 406 5.33 -23.42 -10.46
N TYR A 407 5.11 -22.75 -9.35
CA TYR A 407 5.98 -21.68 -8.87
C TYR A 407 7.36 -22.23 -8.48
N PHE A 408 7.41 -23.34 -7.73
CA PHE A 408 8.68 -23.96 -7.33
C PHE A 408 9.52 -24.48 -8.50
N VAL A 409 8.90 -24.90 -9.61
CA VAL A 409 9.62 -25.28 -10.82
C VAL A 409 9.84 -24.09 -11.78
N SER A 410 9.74 -22.86 -11.29
CA SER A 410 9.99 -21.61 -12.01
C SER A 410 9.17 -21.40 -13.30
N ARG A 411 7.96 -21.98 -13.39
CA ARG A 411 7.10 -21.80 -14.58
C ARG A 411 6.53 -20.38 -14.70
N TYR A 412 6.50 -19.64 -13.61
CA TYR A 412 5.99 -18.26 -13.55
C TYR A 412 7.09 -17.23 -13.45
N GLY A 413 8.37 -17.63 -13.39
CA GLY A 413 9.44 -16.74 -12.96
C GLY A 413 9.33 -16.37 -11.47
N ALA A 414 9.87 -15.23 -11.11
CA ALA A 414 9.80 -14.63 -9.76
C ALA A 414 10.25 -15.58 -8.62
N ILE A 415 11.11 -16.52 -8.92
CA ILE A 415 11.79 -17.40 -7.97
C ILE A 415 13.28 -17.42 -8.32
N ARG A 416 14.12 -17.55 -7.32
CA ARG A 416 15.57 -17.66 -7.49
C ARG A 416 16.03 -19.01 -6.96
N ASP A 417 16.75 -19.74 -7.77
CA ASP A 417 17.50 -20.91 -7.31
C ASP A 417 18.70 -20.42 -6.48
N VAL A 418 18.83 -20.92 -5.26
CA VAL A 418 19.89 -20.51 -4.33
C VAL A 418 20.67 -21.75 -3.92
N ASP A 419 21.91 -21.87 -4.43
CA ASP A 419 22.84 -22.91 -4.02
C ASP A 419 23.99 -22.26 -3.22
N PHE A 420 24.08 -22.59 -1.94
CA PHE A 420 25.15 -22.14 -1.05
C PHE A 420 26.35 -23.11 -1.06
N SER A 421 26.26 -24.28 -1.69
CA SER A 421 27.30 -25.31 -1.65
C SER A 421 28.66 -24.80 -2.11
N PRO A 422 28.77 -24.07 -3.24
CA PRO A 422 30.07 -23.55 -3.68
C PRO A 422 30.72 -22.60 -2.67
N ILE A 423 29.90 -21.80 -1.98
CA ILE A 423 30.40 -20.86 -0.96
C ILE A 423 30.96 -21.63 0.23
N LEU A 424 30.23 -22.64 0.69
CA LEU A 424 30.64 -23.45 1.84
C LEU A 424 31.83 -24.35 1.51
N GLU A 425 31.88 -24.91 0.30
CA GLU A 425 33.01 -25.69 -0.17
C GLU A 425 34.31 -24.90 -0.21
N SER A 426 34.27 -23.61 -0.53
CA SER A 426 35.44 -22.72 -0.51
C SER A 426 36.00 -22.47 0.90
N LEU A 427 35.19 -22.70 1.95
CA LEU A 427 35.61 -22.54 3.34
C LEU A 427 36.27 -23.80 3.93
N ILE A 428 36.23 -24.93 3.22
CA ILE A 428 36.81 -26.19 3.67
C ILE A 428 38.33 -26.16 3.38
N PRO A 429 39.22 -26.24 4.38
CA PRO A 429 40.64 -26.25 4.14
C PRO A 429 41.05 -27.42 3.25
N GLY A 430 41.70 -27.15 2.13
CA GLY A 430 42.14 -28.14 1.15
C GLY A 430 41.41 -28.14 -0.18
N ASN A 431 40.30 -27.40 -0.33
CA ASN A 431 39.63 -27.14 -1.59
C ASN A 431 40.05 -25.75 -2.10
N GLU A 432 41.29 -25.56 -2.47
CA GLU A 432 41.68 -24.39 -3.28
C GLU A 432 41.05 -24.57 -4.67
N VAL A 433 39.92 -23.92 -4.87
CA VAL A 433 39.38 -23.72 -6.23
C VAL A 433 40.41 -22.85 -6.97
N ALA A 434 41.04 -23.43 -7.97
CA ALA A 434 41.95 -22.69 -8.87
C ALA A 434 41.17 -21.47 -9.38
N GLN A 435 41.59 -20.28 -8.94
CA GLN A 435 41.15 -19.04 -9.57
C GLN A 435 41.72 -19.03 -10.95
N ASP A 436 40.92 -19.42 -11.95
CA ASP A 436 41.21 -19.10 -13.32
C ASP A 436 41.10 -17.59 -13.51
N ALA A 437 42.26 -17.03 -13.88
CA ALA A 437 42.53 -15.63 -14.14
C ALA A 437 41.74 -15.07 -15.33
#